data_50e4cb8e423ac69ffd0bca2a54c18a45
#
_entry.id   50e4cb8e423ac69ffd0bca2a54c18a45
#
_cell.length_a   1.000
_cell.length_b   1.000
_cell.length_c   1.000
_cell.angle_alpha   90.00
_cell.angle_beta   90.00
_cell.angle_gamma   90.00
#
_symmetry.space_group_name_H-M   'P 1'
#
loop_
_entity.id
_entity.type
_entity.pdbx_description
1 polymer ?
#
loop_
_entity_poly.entity_id
_entity_poly.type
_entity_poly.pdbx_seq_one_letter_code
_entity_poly.pdbx_strand_id
1 'polypeptide(L)'
;VSAIAGSKGWVKILAAGTVGIAGLALSGCSFLGSITNDQVNNNSATSSDDSSSATGDNTDVFALMVGDCLDDPEADGEEVFDVTTVDCAAAHDNEIYDSIILPDGEFPGAESIDASSSEGCIASFSSFAGIAYEDSARLEYFPFYPTEESWANGDREILCAIYALDEAGLPTTSTGTLEGANM
;
A
#
# COMPACT_ATOMS: atom_id res chain seq x y z
N VAL A 1 -6.25 10.17 -6.31
CA VAL A 1 -6.03 8.81 -6.83
C VAL A 1 -6.92 7.87 -6.06
N SER A 2 -7.77 7.10 -6.72
CA SER A 2 -8.61 6.07 -6.10
C SER A 2 -8.13 4.72 -6.57
N ALA A 3 -7.80 3.85 -5.63
CA ALA A 3 -7.62 2.44 -5.91
C ALA A 3 -8.96 1.72 -5.63
N ILE A 4 -9.60 1.20 -6.66
CA ILE A 4 -10.75 0.32 -6.47
C ILE A 4 -10.25 -1.11 -6.65
N ALA A 5 -10.13 -1.83 -5.53
CA ALA A 5 -9.84 -3.25 -5.57
C ALA A 5 -11.01 -3.97 -6.24
N GLY A 6 -10.71 -4.72 -7.30
CA GLY A 6 -11.69 -5.55 -8.00
C GLY A 6 -12.35 -6.54 -7.03
N SER A 7 -13.66 -6.41 -6.83
CA SER A 7 -14.43 -7.21 -5.90
C SER A 7 -14.55 -8.66 -6.37
N LYS A 8 -13.70 -9.55 -5.87
CA LYS A 8 -14.10 -10.96 -5.71
C LYS A 8 -14.72 -11.09 -4.32
N GLY A 9 -16.03 -11.36 -4.34
CA GLY A 9 -16.99 -11.32 -3.26
C GLY A 9 -16.51 -11.77 -1.88
N TRP A 10 -16.54 -10.84 -0.96
CA TRP A 10 -16.47 -11.13 0.47
C TRP A 10 -17.85 -11.54 0.97
N VAL A 11 -17.96 -12.78 1.38
CA VAL A 11 -19.13 -13.29 2.10
C VAL A 11 -19.08 -12.72 3.53
N LYS A 12 -19.96 -11.77 3.83
CA LYS A 12 -20.15 -11.27 5.19
C LYS A 12 -20.81 -12.37 6.03
N ILE A 13 -20.06 -12.94 6.94
CA ILE A 13 -20.61 -13.79 8.01
C ILE A 13 -21.05 -12.84 9.13
N LEU A 14 -22.35 -12.64 9.26
CA LEU A 14 -22.97 -11.98 10.41
C LEU A 14 -22.95 -12.94 11.60
N ALA A 15 -22.05 -12.72 12.54
CA ALA A 15 -22.16 -13.33 13.87
C ALA A 15 -22.83 -12.33 14.81
N ALA A 16 -24.09 -12.58 15.13
CA ALA A 16 -24.80 -11.92 16.21
C ALA A 16 -24.38 -12.54 17.55
N GLY A 17 -23.89 -11.73 18.46
CA GLY A 17 -23.48 -12.16 19.80
C GLY A 17 -23.66 -11.04 20.83
N THR A 18 -24.65 -11.20 21.63
CA THR A 18 -25.27 -10.55 22.79
C THR A 18 -24.38 -9.79 23.79
N VAL A 19 -24.95 -8.67 24.17
CA VAL A 19 -24.89 -7.83 25.40
C VAL A 19 -24.34 -8.51 26.68
N GLY A 20 -23.43 -7.79 27.35
CA GLY A 20 -23.06 -7.99 28.75
C GLY A 20 -22.61 -6.69 29.38
N ILE A 21 -23.45 -6.16 30.31
CA ILE A 21 -23.24 -4.96 31.12
C ILE A 21 -22.49 -5.35 32.40
N ALA A 22 -21.58 -4.55 32.87
CA ALA A 22 -21.40 -4.04 34.20
C ALA A 22 -19.94 -3.96 34.68
N GLY A 23 -19.60 -2.84 35.34
CA GLY A 23 -18.62 -2.82 36.41
C GLY A 23 -17.66 -1.62 36.44
N LEU A 24 -18.05 -0.60 37.19
CA LEU A 24 -17.23 0.51 37.66
C LEU A 24 -16.02 0.04 38.49
N ALA A 25 -14.87 0.69 38.32
CA ALA A 25 -14.01 1.04 39.45
C ALA A 25 -13.03 2.16 39.06
N LEU A 26 -13.16 3.28 39.75
CA LEU A 26 -12.20 4.36 39.86
C LEU A 26 -10.98 3.91 40.67
N SER A 27 -9.80 4.26 40.24
CA SER A 27 -8.68 4.55 41.16
C SER A 27 -7.65 5.42 40.45
N GLY A 28 -7.59 6.64 40.87
CA GLY A 28 -6.55 7.56 40.49
C GLY A 28 -5.23 7.28 41.23
N CYS A 29 -4.13 7.67 40.63
CA CYS A 29 -2.93 8.12 41.33
C CYS A 29 -2.18 9.10 40.44
N SER A 30 -2.20 10.34 40.89
CA SER A 30 -1.31 11.39 40.45
C SER A 30 0.13 11.06 40.87
N PHE A 31 1.08 11.22 39.96
CA PHE A 31 2.47 11.35 40.31
C PHE A 31 3.07 12.57 39.60
N LEU A 32 3.15 13.66 40.32
CA LEU A 32 3.98 14.81 40.02
C LEU A 32 5.41 14.51 40.51
N GLY A 33 6.37 14.63 39.63
CA GLY A 33 7.77 14.45 39.93
C GLY A 33 8.66 15.17 38.93
N SER A 34 8.89 16.44 39.21
CA SER A 34 10.17 17.20 39.14
C SER A 34 11.11 17.01 37.95
N ILE A 35 11.23 18.14 37.28
CA ILE A 35 12.32 18.55 36.40
C ILE A 35 13.60 18.71 37.21
N THR A 36 14.68 18.07 36.81
CA THR A 36 16.04 18.55 37.04
C THR A 36 16.86 18.38 35.77
N ASN A 37 17.36 19.50 35.33
CA ASN A 37 18.31 19.71 34.27
C ASN A 37 19.71 19.31 34.79
N ASP A 38 20.43 18.45 34.07
CA ASP A 38 21.89 18.52 34.06
C ASP A 38 22.53 17.66 32.94
N GLN A 39 23.22 18.40 32.08
CA GLN A 39 24.58 18.17 31.55
C GLN A 39 24.98 16.83 30.89
N VAL A 40 25.19 16.98 29.60
CA VAL A 40 26.31 16.48 28.79
C VAL A 40 27.31 15.51 29.45
N ASN A 41 27.43 14.30 28.91
CA ASN A 41 28.74 13.75 28.57
C ASN A 41 28.69 12.62 27.55
N ASN A 42 29.54 12.77 26.51
CA ASN A 42 29.88 11.74 25.54
C ASN A 42 30.41 10.48 26.22
N ASN A 43 29.99 9.30 25.84
CA ASN A 43 30.92 8.28 25.37
C ASN A 43 30.23 7.10 24.70
N SER A 44 30.84 6.68 23.63
CA SER A 44 30.54 5.51 22.84
C SER A 44 30.42 4.22 23.64
N ALA A 45 29.42 3.40 23.33
CA ALA A 45 29.60 1.95 23.23
C ALA A 45 28.42 1.32 22.51
N THR A 46 28.69 0.83 21.36
CA THR A 46 28.08 -0.25 20.59
C THR A 46 27.15 -1.16 21.40
N SER A 47 25.89 -1.19 21.01
CA SER A 47 25.05 -2.37 21.15
C SER A 47 24.19 -2.42 19.90
N SER A 48 24.56 -3.32 19.02
CA SER A 48 23.78 -3.75 17.88
C SER A 48 22.57 -4.51 18.42
N ASP A 49 21.45 -3.86 18.54
CA ASP A 49 20.15 -4.51 18.48
C ASP A 49 19.61 -4.22 17.07
N ASP A 50 19.89 -5.17 16.20
CA ASP A 50 19.31 -5.28 14.88
C ASP A 50 17.86 -5.74 15.04
N SER A 51 17.01 -4.84 15.46
CA SER A 51 15.59 -4.85 15.17
C SER A 51 15.39 -3.90 14.01
N SER A 52 15.62 -4.41 12.81
CA SER A 52 15.21 -3.75 11.58
C SER A 52 13.68 -3.71 11.56
N SER A 53 13.13 -2.76 12.30
CA SER A 53 11.81 -2.22 12.01
C SER A 53 12.04 -1.39 10.75
N ALA A 54 11.65 -1.89 9.61
CA ALA A 54 11.58 -1.10 8.40
C ALA A 54 10.62 0.04 8.66
N THR A 55 11.18 1.18 9.04
CA THR A 55 10.41 2.42 9.20
C THR A 55 10.21 2.92 7.78
N GLY A 56 9.05 2.62 7.19
CA GLY A 56 8.68 3.16 5.89
C GLY A 56 8.49 4.67 5.96
N ASP A 57 8.70 5.34 4.86
CA ASP A 57 8.45 6.77 4.70
C ASP A 57 6.99 6.98 4.25
N ASN A 58 6.27 7.91 4.90
CA ASN A 58 4.95 8.32 4.42
C ASN A 58 5.12 9.13 3.13
N THR A 59 4.62 8.62 2.03
CA THR A 59 4.81 9.17 0.68
C THR A 59 3.45 9.54 0.09
N ASP A 60 3.34 10.77 -0.41
CA ASP A 60 2.19 11.21 -1.19
C ASP A 60 2.07 10.32 -2.44
N VAL A 61 0.88 9.79 -2.70
CA VAL A 61 0.62 8.88 -3.83
C VAL A 61 0.99 9.49 -5.19
N PHE A 62 0.92 10.82 -5.34
CA PHE A 62 1.37 11.54 -6.53
C PHE A 62 2.90 11.64 -6.67
N ALA A 63 3.64 11.26 -5.65
CA ALA A 63 5.11 11.21 -5.67
C ALA A 63 5.66 9.81 -5.92
N LEU A 64 4.82 8.80 -6.00
CA LEU A 64 5.23 7.43 -6.30
C LEU A 64 5.83 7.30 -7.70
N MET A 65 6.82 6.42 -7.82
CA MET A 65 7.52 6.16 -9.08
C MET A 65 7.63 4.66 -9.33
N VAL A 66 7.84 4.29 -10.58
CA VAL A 66 8.18 2.91 -10.95
C VAL A 66 9.43 2.46 -10.21
N GLY A 67 9.32 1.29 -9.57
CA GLY A 67 10.36 0.71 -8.72
C GLY A 67 10.18 0.97 -7.22
N ASP A 68 9.19 1.78 -6.81
CA ASP A 68 8.87 1.95 -5.40
C ASP A 68 8.17 0.71 -4.85
N CYS A 69 8.62 0.26 -3.68
CA CYS A 69 7.97 -0.78 -2.90
C CYS A 69 7.20 -0.13 -1.74
N LEU A 70 6.01 -0.62 -1.45
CA LEU A 70 5.10 -0.02 -0.47
C LEU A 70 4.28 -1.06 0.26
N ASP A 71 3.88 -0.70 1.47
CA ASP A 71 2.90 -1.45 2.24
C ASP A 71 1.49 -1.00 1.89
N ASP A 72 0.51 -1.88 2.09
CA ASP A 72 -0.89 -1.56 1.87
C ASP A 72 -1.30 -0.32 2.67
N PRO A 73 -2.03 0.63 2.06
CA PRO A 73 -2.52 1.78 2.80
C PRO A 73 -3.49 1.32 3.90
N GLU A 74 -3.33 1.86 5.11
CA GLU A 74 -4.23 1.61 6.25
C GLU A 74 -5.63 2.23 6.06
N ALA A 75 -6.01 2.55 4.84
CA ALA A 75 -7.24 3.23 4.53
C ALA A 75 -8.38 2.24 4.19
N ASP A 76 -9.39 2.20 5.03
CA ASP A 76 -10.69 1.59 4.71
C ASP A 76 -11.51 2.49 3.72
N GLY A 77 -10.83 3.36 2.97
CA GLY A 77 -11.43 4.41 2.18
C GLY A 77 -11.40 4.16 0.67
N GLU A 78 -12.21 4.94 -0.05
CA GLU A 78 -12.32 4.87 -1.50
C GLU A 78 -11.18 5.63 -2.21
N GLU A 79 -10.45 6.52 -1.50
CA GLU A 79 -9.36 7.32 -2.04
C GLU A 79 -8.11 7.18 -1.17
N VAL A 80 -6.95 7.02 -1.83
CA VAL A 80 -5.63 6.92 -1.19
C VAL A 80 -4.86 8.20 -1.48
N PHE A 81 -4.35 8.85 -0.44
CA PHE A 81 -3.55 10.07 -0.54
C PHE A 81 -2.09 9.84 -0.19
N ASP A 82 -1.84 8.98 0.78
CA ASP A 82 -0.51 8.64 1.24
C ASP A 82 -0.37 7.12 1.37
N VAL A 83 0.82 6.64 1.12
CA VAL A 83 1.23 5.24 1.30
C VAL A 83 2.54 5.18 2.07
N THR A 84 2.83 4.03 2.67
CA THR A 84 4.12 3.79 3.31
C THR A 84 5.06 3.17 2.28
N THR A 85 6.06 3.92 1.81
CA THR A 85 7.13 3.37 0.96
C THR A 85 8.24 2.77 1.81
N VAL A 86 8.78 1.64 1.35
CA VAL A 86 9.84 0.89 2.04
C VAL A 86 10.94 0.48 1.05
N ASP A 87 12.10 0.12 1.58
CA ASP A 87 13.15 -0.48 0.75
C ASP A 87 12.68 -1.85 0.23
N CYS A 88 12.75 -2.10 -1.08
CA CYS A 88 12.34 -3.37 -1.66
C CYS A 88 13.10 -4.59 -1.12
N ALA A 89 14.27 -4.40 -0.52
CA ALA A 89 14.98 -5.47 0.18
C ALA A 89 14.33 -5.83 1.54
N ALA A 90 13.44 -4.97 2.06
CA ALA A 90 12.61 -5.27 3.22
C ALA A 90 11.35 -6.04 2.81
N ALA A 91 10.57 -6.50 3.79
CA ALA A 91 9.25 -7.05 3.51
C ALA A 91 8.31 -5.91 3.12
N HIS A 92 7.53 -6.10 2.06
CA HIS A 92 6.57 -5.14 1.52
C HIS A 92 5.40 -5.87 0.87
N ASP A 93 4.30 -5.16 0.68
CA ASP A 93 3.09 -5.74 0.11
C ASP A 93 3.05 -5.60 -1.41
N ASN A 94 3.49 -4.45 -1.94
CA ASN A 94 3.31 -4.08 -3.35
C ASN A 94 4.57 -3.44 -3.94
N GLU A 95 4.70 -3.49 -5.27
CA GLU A 95 5.75 -2.81 -6.04
C GLU A 95 5.13 -2.09 -7.24
N ILE A 96 5.52 -0.84 -7.49
CA ILE A 96 5.08 -0.08 -8.67
C ILE A 96 5.91 -0.54 -9.88
N TYR A 97 5.26 -1.17 -10.86
CA TYR A 97 5.98 -1.75 -12.00
C TYR A 97 5.82 -0.99 -13.32
N ASP A 98 4.81 -0.13 -13.44
CA ASP A 98 4.62 0.69 -14.65
C ASP A 98 3.85 1.97 -14.34
N SER A 99 4.02 2.97 -15.23
CA SER A 99 3.34 4.26 -15.20
C SER A 99 2.82 4.60 -16.59
N ILE A 100 1.54 4.97 -16.68
CA ILE A 100 0.84 5.27 -17.92
C ILE A 100 0.25 6.66 -17.83
N ILE A 101 0.63 7.53 -18.76
CA ILE A 101 0.11 8.89 -18.83
C ILE A 101 -1.06 8.95 -19.81
N LEU A 102 -2.21 9.30 -19.30
CA LEU A 102 -3.42 9.50 -20.10
C LEU A 102 -3.37 10.83 -20.86
N PRO A 103 -4.02 10.93 -22.03
CA PRO A 103 -4.07 12.17 -22.77
C PRO A 103 -4.85 13.26 -22.04
N ASP A 104 -4.44 14.51 -22.25
CA ASP A 104 -5.20 15.68 -21.77
C ASP A 104 -6.60 15.73 -22.41
N GLY A 105 -7.54 16.28 -21.63
CA GLY A 105 -8.92 16.45 -22.09
C GLY A 105 -9.89 16.55 -20.92
N GLU A 106 -11.19 16.47 -21.26
CA GLU A 106 -12.25 16.33 -20.26
C GLU A 106 -12.11 14.97 -19.56
N PHE A 107 -12.57 14.89 -18.31
CA PHE A 107 -12.58 13.63 -17.56
C PHE A 107 -13.39 12.57 -18.33
N PRO A 108 -12.79 11.44 -18.73
CA PRO A 108 -13.45 10.47 -19.62
C PRO A 108 -14.49 9.59 -18.90
N GLY A 109 -14.62 9.76 -17.59
CA GLY A 109 -15.48 8.95 -16.72
C GLY A 109 -14.76 7.76 -16.11
N ALA A 110 -15.21 7.37 -14.91
CA ALA A 110 -14.58 6.31 -14.11
C ALA A 110 -14.46 4.96 -14.86
N GLU A 111 -15.50 4.58 -15.63
CA GLU A 111 -15.48 3.34 -16.42
C GLU A 111 -14.39 3.35 -17.51
N SER A 112 -14.15 4.50 -18.15
CA SER A 112 -13.10 4.65 -19.17
C SER A 112 -11.69 4.63 -18.53
N ILE A 113 -11.54 5.23 -17.36
CA ILE A 113 -10.29 5.19 -16.59
C ILE A 113 -9.99 3.75 -16.16
N ASP A 114 -10.96 3.03 -15.60
CA ASP A 114 -10.81 1.64 -15.18
C ASP A 114 -10.41 0.73 -16.36
N ALA A 115 -11.08 0.88 -17.51
CA ALA A 115 -10.74 0.13 -18.71
C ALA A 115 -9.31 0.42 -19.19
N SER A 116 -8.91 1.69 -19.23
CA SER A 116 -7.55 2.10 -19.62
C SER A 116 -6.48 1.58 -18.66
N SER A 117 -6.79 1.58 -17.35
CA SER A 117 -5.91 1.05 -16.31
C SER A 117 -5.71 -0.46 -16.49
N SER A 118 -6.79 -1.19 -16.67
CA SER A 118 -6.72 -2.64 -16.85
C SER A 118 -5.96 -3.01 -18.11
N GLU A 119 -6.27 -2.36 -19.26
CA GLU A 119 -5.59 -2.62 -20.52
C GLU A 119 -4.09 -2.33 -20.41
N GLY A 120 -3.72 -1.17 -19.88
CA GLY A 120 -2.33 -0.74 -19.79
C GLY A 120 -1.51 -1.57 -18.82
N CYS A 121 -2.02 -1.81 -17.61
CA CYS A 121 -1.30 -2.59 -16.61
C CYS A 121 -1.11 -4.05 -17.03
N ILE A 122 -2.12 -4.68 -17.65
CA ILE A 122 -1.97 -6.05 -18.19
C ILE A 122 -0.97 -6.09 -19.34
N ALA A 123 -0.95 -5.07 -20.21
CA ALA A 123 -0.04 -5.03 -21.36
C ALA A 123 1.45 -4.99 -20.93
N SER A 124 1.76 -4.29 -19.85
CA SER A 124 3.14 -4.18 -19.33
C SER A 124 3.52 -5.30 -18.35
N PHE A 125 2.54 -6.01 -17.78
CA PHE A 125 2.74 -7.02 -16.75
C PHE A 125 3.79 -8.08 -17.13
N SER A 126 3.69 -8.65 -18.33
CA SER A 126 4.62 -9.72 -18.74
C SER A 126 6.06 -9.25 -18.92
N SER A 127 6.25 -7.97 -19.27
CA SER A 127 7.60 -7.39 -19.41
C SER A 127 8.28 -7.23 -18.07
N PHE A 128 7.53 -7.00 -17.02
CA PHE A 128 8.02 -6.87 -15.66
C PHE A 128 8.09 -8.23 -14.96
N ALA A 129 6.96 -8.93 -14.83
CA ALA A 129 6.85 -10.17 -14.08
C ALA A 129 7.55 -11.38 -14.73
N GLY A 130 7.83 -11.32 -16.05
CA GLY A 130 8.42 -12.41 -16.82
C GLY A 130 7.44 -13.51 -17.22
N ILE A 131 6.16 -13.37 -16.87
CA ILE A 131 5.07 -14.28 -17.20
C ILE A 131 3.85 -13.45 -17.64
N ALA A 132 3.03 -13.98 -18.56
CA ALA A 132 1.78 -13.31 -18.92
C ALA A 132 0.80 -13.29 -17.74
N TYR A 133 0.01 -12.23 -17.63
CA TYR A 133 -0.93 -12.10 -16.52
C TYR A 133 -1.88 -13.29 -16.39
N GLU A 134 -2.41 -13.76 -17.53
CA GLU A 134 -3.34 -14.89 -17.59
C GLU A 134 -2.72 -16.22 -17.16
N ASP A 135 -1.40 -16.33 -17.26
CA ASP A 135 -0.63 -17.52 -16.90
C ASP A 135 -0.07 -17.44 -15.48
N SER A 136 -0.13 -16.27 -14.84
CA SER A 136 0.32 -16.07 -13.46
C SER A 136 -0.64 -16.70 -12.46
N ALA A 137 -0.10 -17.53 -11.57
CA ALA A 137 -0.87 -18.16 -10.50
C ALA A 137 -0.71 -17.46 -9.15
N ARG A 138 0.33 -16.62 -9.02
CA ARG A 138 0.81 -16.09 -7.75
C ARG A 138 1.09 -14.59 -7.75
N LEU A 139 0.85 -13.91 -8.87
CA LEU A 139 1.00 -12.47 -8.98
C LEU A 139 -0.31 -11.86 -9.44
N GLU A 140 -0.69 -10.79 -8.80
CA GLU A 140 -1.85 -9.97 -9.15
C GLU A 140 -1.42 -8.51 -9.27
N TYR A 141 -2.26 -7.68 -9.89
CA TYR A 141 -2.00 -6.25 -9.99
C TYR A 141 -3.20 -5.44 -9.51
N PHE A 142 -2.95 -4.20 -9.15
CA PHE A 142 -3.99 -3.18 -9.02
C PHE A 142 -3.45 -1.83 -9.49
N PRO A 143 -4.31 -0.96 -10.03
CA PRO A 143 -3.92 0.36 -10.46
C PRO A 143 -4.23 1.42 -9.39
N PHE A 144 -3.33 2.40 -9.23
CA PHE A 144 -3.70 3.73 -8.79
C PHE A 144 -4.07 4.53 -10.03
N TYR A 145 -5.19 5.26 -10.02
CA TYR A 145 -5.66 5.99 -11.19
C TYR A 145 -6.39 7.27 -10.81
N PRO A 146 -6.49 8.24 -11.76
CA PRO A 146 -7.12 9.51 -11.51
C PRO A 146 -8.60 9.39 -11.13
N THR A 147 -9.01 10.14 -10.11
CA THR A 147 -10.41 10.44 -9.82
C THR A 147 -10.87 11.66 -10.62
N GLU A 148 -12.16 11.96 -10.64
CA GLU A 148 -12.67 13.20 -11.24
C GLU A 148 -12.05 14.44 -10.58
N GLU A 149 -11.85 14.39 -9.25
CA GLU A 149 -11.25 15.49 -8.50
C GLU A 149 -9.76 15.68 -8.81
N SER A 150 -8.96 14.59 -8.79
CA SER A 150 -7.53 14.67 -9.12
C SER A 150 -7.32 15.04 -10.59
N TRP A 151 -8.17 14.56 -11.51
CA TRP A 151 -8.17 14.94 -12.91
C TRP A 151 -8.38 16.44 -13.11
N ALA A 152 -9.31 17.04 -12.40
CA ALA A 152 -9.55 18.49 -12.42
C ALA A 152 -8.33 19.30 -11.95
N ASN A 153 -7.46 18.67 -11.13
CA ASN A 153 -6.21 19.24 -10.64
C ASN A 153 -4.99 18.87 -11.50
N GLY A 154 -5.20 18.22 -12.65
CA GLY A 154 -4.16 17.91 -13.63
C GLY A 154 -3.58 16.51 -13.56
N ASP A 155 -4.09 15.64 -12.70
CA ASP A 155 -3.67 14.24 -12.64
C ASP A 155 -4.08 13.50 -13.93
N ARG A 156 -3.13 12.76 -14.50
CA ARG A 156 -3.29 11.98 -15.74
C ARG A 156 -2.59 10.64 -15.62
N GLU A 157 -2.03 10.32 -14.45
CA GLU A 157 -1.17 9.17 -14.29
C GLU A 157 -1.94 7.96 -13.77
N ILE A 158 -1.71 6.82 -14.39
CA ILE A 158 -2.05 5.50 -13.85
C ILE A 158 -0.75 4.85 -13.42
N LEU A 159 -0.65 4.46 -12.15
CA LEU A 159 0.44 3.64 -11.67
C LEU A 159 -0.04 2.20 -11.51
N CYS A 160 0.71 1.26 -12.06
CA CYS A 160 0.43 -0.16 -11.96
C CYS A 160 1.24 -0.76 -10.81
N ALA A 161 0.56 -1.24 -9.78
CA ALA A 161 1.15 -1.95 -8.67
C ALA A 161 0.96 -3.46 -8.84
N ILE A 162 1.96 -4.24 -8.44
CA ILE A 162 1.97 -5.72 -8.44
C ILE A 162 2.18 -6.24 -7.02
N TYR A 163 1.55 -7.35 -6.69
CA TYR A 163 1.69 -8.02 -5.41
C TYR A 163 1.66 -9.54 -5.54
N ALA A 164 2.20 -10.22 -4.54
CA ALA A 164 2.22 -11.67 -4.50
C ALA A 164 1.01 -12.27 -3.79
N LEU A 165 0.64 -13.48 -4.20
CA LEU A 165 -0.36 -14.33 -3.54
C LEU A 165 0.31 -15.54 -2.90
N ASP A 166 -0.22 -15.97 -1.76
CA ASP A 166 0.14 -17.23 -1.13
C ASP A 166 -0.49 -18.45 -1.86
N GLU A 167 -0.24 -19.66 -1.35
CA GLU A 167 -0.80 -20.90 -1.93
C GLU A 167 -2.34 -20.98 -1.83
N ALA A 168 -2.94 -20.17 -0.96
CA ALA A 168 -4.39 -20.08 -0.81
C ALA A 168 -5.01 -19.00 -1.72
N GLY A 169 -4.17 -18.25 -2.47
CA GLY A 169 -4.59 -17.15 -3.32
C GLY A 169 -4.91 -15.87 -2.54
N LEU A 170 -4.32 -15.69 -1.37
CA LEU A 170 -4.46 -14.48 -0.56
C LEU A 170 -3.20 -13.60 -0.70
N PRO A 171 -3.34 -12.26 -0.65
CA PRO A 171 -2.20 -11.35 -0.64
C PRO A 171 -1.20 -11.71 0.44
N THR A 172 0.08 -11.63 0.10
CA THR A 172 1.19 -11.93 1.01
C THR A 172 2.35 -11.00 0.76
N THR A 173 3.13 -10.71 1.80
CA THR A 173 4.32 -9.86 1.67
C THR A 173 5.40 -10.52 0.82
N SER A 174 6.14 -9.69 0.11
CA SER A 174 7.31 -10.05 -0.69
C SER A 174 8.58 -9.48 -0.06
N THR A 175 9.74 -9.97 -0.48
CA THR A 175 11.04 -9.41 -0.14
C THR A 175 11.90 -9.43 -1.39
N GLY A 176 12.46 -8.30 -1.77
CA GLY A 176 13.10 -8.12 -3.07
C GLY A 176 12.07 -7.78 -4.16
N THR A 177 12.56 -7.36 -5.32
CA THR A 177 11.68 -7.03 -6.45
C THR A 177 10.95 -8.26 -6.98
N LEU A 178 9.72 -8.04 -7.47
CA LEU A 178 8.93 -9.02 -8.21
C LEU A 178 9.28 -9.04 -9.71
N GLU A 179 10.24 -8.21 -10.15
CA GLU A 179 10.75 -8.24 -11.53
C GLU A 179 11.28 -9.62 -11.90
N GLY A 180 10.75 -10.21 -12.95
CA GLY A 180 11.14 -11.53 -13.44
C GLY A 180 10.79 -12.68 -12.50
N ALA A 181 9.86 -12.52 -11.58
CA ALA A 181 9.49 -13.55 -10.60
C ALA A 181 8.92 -14.83 -11.23
N ASN A 182 8.25 -14.74 -12.36
CA ASN A 182 7.72 -15.88 -13.15
C ASN A 182 6.82 -16.84 -12.35
N MET A 183 5.95 -16.32 -11.49
CA MET A 183 5.08 -17.10 -10.58
C MET A 183 3.63 -17.11 -11.00
#